data_bca2b707d1d84f2e2271bf2d1bbdfe93
#
_entry.id   bca2b707d1d84f2e2271bf2d1bbdfe93
#
_cell.length_a   1.000
_cell.length_b   1.000
_cell.length_c   1.000
_cell.angle_alpha   90.00
_cell.angle_beta   90.00
_cell.angle_gamma   90.00
#
_symmetry.space_group_name_H-M   'P 1'
#
loop_
_entity.id
_entity.type
_entity.pdbx_description
1 polymer ?
#
loop_
_entity_poly.entity_id
_entity_poly.type
_entity_poly.pdbx_seq_one_letter_code
_entity_poly.pdbx_strand_id
1 'polypeptide(L)'
;MSIMSTGTSALIAFQRALSTVSHNVANINTEGYSRQRVEFATRTPTDMGYAFVGNGAKITDVGRVADQLAISRLLDSGGELSRLQQLSSLSNRVDALYSNTATNVAGLWSNFFDSTSAVSSNASSTAERQSMLDSGNSLATRFKQLNGQMDGLSNEVNSGLTSSVDEVNRLTQQIAKLNGTIGSSAQNAAPDMLDQRDALVSKLVGYTGGTAVMQDGGFINVFTAGGQALVVATTSSKLTTVADPYQPTKLQVAMQTQGQNVSLSANSLGGQIGGLLEFRSSVLEPTQAELGRLAVGMASTFNAGHRQGMDLYGAMGGNFFNIGSPTTAANPSNTGSASLSASFSNMSAVDGQNVTLSFDGTNWKATNASTGSAVPMTGTGTAANPLVLNGVSMVVGGTPASGDKFLLQPTAGLAG
;
A
#
# COMPACT_ATOMS: atom_id res chain seq x y z
N MET A 1 -36.75 10.63 -56.98
CA MET A 1 -36.29 11.75 -56.14
C MET A 1 -35.62 12.82 -57.03
N SER A 2 -35.71 14.09 -56.68
CA SER A 2 -35.13 15.19 -57.47
C SER A 2 -33.60 15.26 -57.24
N ILE A 3 -32.85 15.69 -58.27
CA ILE A 3 -31.44 16.02 -58.22
C ILE A 3 -31.14 16.93 -56.99
N MET A 4 -32.07 17.80 -56.67
CA MET A 4 -32.01 18.70 -55.52
C MET A 4 -31.96 17.97 -54.17
N SER A 5 -32.72 16.84 -54.01
CA SER A 5 -32.68 16.07 -52.75
C SER A 5 -31.37 15.31 -52.56
N THR A 6 -30.74 14.86 -53.64
CA THR A 6 -29.40 14.24 -53.63
C THR A 6 -28.33 15.26 -53.23
N GLY A 7 -28.34 16.46 -53.82
CA GLY A 7 -27.45 17.55 -53.49
C GLY A 7 -27.60 18.04 -52.04
N THR A 8 -28.84 18.21 -51.58
CA THR A 8 -29.13 18.62 -50.21
C THR A 8 -28.64 17.58 -49.19
N SER A 9 -28.80 16.28 -49.46
CA SER A 9 -28.34 15.22 -48.57
C SER A 9 -26.80 15.23 -48.43
N ALA A 10 -26.09 15.44 -49.55
CA ALA A 10 -24.62 15.57 -49.53
C ALA A 10 -24.16 16.80 -48.76
N LEU A 11 -24.84 17.95 -48.98
CA LEU A 11 -24.50 19.22 -48.30
C LEU A 11 -24.64 19.07 -46.77
N ILE A 12 -25.75 18.51 -46.29
CA ILE A 12 -25.96 18.25 -44.85
C ILE A 12 -24.91 17.29 -44.29
N ALA A 13 -24.55 16.23 -45.03
CA ALA A 13 -23.54 15.29 -44.61
C ALA A 13 -22.16 15.95 -44.51
N PHE A 14 -21.75 16.78 -45.46
CA PHE A 14 -20.49 17.53 -45.42
C PHE A 14 -20.46 18.62 -44.34
N GLN A 15 -21.61 19.31 -44.10
CA GLN A 15 -21.72 20.27 -43.02
C GLN A 15 -21.47 19.62 -41.63
N ARG A 16 -22.04 18.43 -41.42
CA ARG A 16 -21.79 17.67 -40.18
C ARG A 16 -20.31 17.19 -40.08
N ALA A 17 -19.73 16.75 -41.20
CA ALA A 17 -18.30 16.40 -41.23
C ALA A 17 -17.42 17.59 -40.88
N LEU A 18 -17.70 18.78 -41.40
CA LEU A 18 -16.99 20.02 -41.05
C LEU A 18 -17.16 20.39 -39.57
N SER A 19 -18.36 20.22 -39.01
CA SER A 19 -18.64 20.39 -37.59
C SER A 19 -17.78 19.45 -36.75
N THR A 20 -17.63 18.16 -37.14
CA THR A 20 -16.77 17.20 -36.46
C THR A 20 -15.29 17.60 -36.54
N VAL A 21 -14.81 18.08 -37.70
CA VAL A 21 -13.44 18.61 -37.81
C VAL A 21 -13.23 19.80 -36.88
N SER A 22 -14.17 20.74 -36.83
CA SER A 22 -14.11 21.91 -35.93
C SER A 22 -14.07 21.45 -34.45
N HIS A 23 -14.86 20.43 -34.09
CA HIS A 23 -14.85 19.85 -32.76
C HIS A 23 -13.49 19.20 -32.42
N ASN A 24 -12.89 18.46 -33.37
CA ASN A 24 -11.55 17.90 -33.21
C ASN A 24 -10.49 18.99 -32.98
N VAL A 25 -10.56 20.09 -33.73
CA VAL A 25 -9.60 21.21 -33.59
C VAL A 25 -9.78 21.92 -32.24
N ALA A 26 -11.02 22.14 -31.81
CA ALA A 26 -11.30 22.77 -30.52
C ALA A 26 -10.80 21.94 -29.34
N ASN A 27 -10.76 20.61 -29.46
CA ASN A 27 -10.38 19.69 -28.38
C ASN A 27 -8.98 19.09 -28.55
N ILE A 28 -8.15 19.58 -29.47
CA ILE A 28 -6.82 18.99 -29.75
C ILE A 28 -5.89 18.95 -28.51
N ASN A 29 -6.08 19.89 -27.57
CA ASN A 29 -5.31 19.97 -26.31
C ASN A 29 -6.10 19.47 -25.10
N THR A 30 -7.29 18.90 -25.30
CA THR A 30 -8.09 18.33 -24.20
C THR A 30 -7.54 16.94 -23.85
N GLU A 31 -7.08 16.75 -22.61
CA GLU A 31 -6.55 15.49 -22.16
C GLU A 31 -7.61 14.37 -22.25
N GLY A 32 -7.23 13.23 -22.79
CA GLY A 32 -8.14 12.07 -22.97
C GLY A 32 -9.09 12.20 -24.16
N TYR A 33 -9.01 13.27 -24.96
CA TYR A 33 -9.84 13.42 -26.15
C TYR A 33 -9.37 12.53 -27.30
N SER A 34 -10.27 11.76 -27.89
CA SER A 34 -10.03 10.94 -29.07
C SER A 34 -10.59 11.59 -30.33
N ARG A 35 -9.76 11.66 -31.37
CA ARG A 35 -10.20 12.21 -32.66
C ARG A 35 -11.42 11.50 -33.20
N GLN A 36 -12.46 12.26 -33.55
CA GLN A 36 -13.69 11.73 -34.13
C GLN A 36 -13.63 11.72 -35.66
N ARG A 37 -14.20 10.71 -36.29
CA ARG A 37 -14.32 10.55 -37.73
C ARG A 37 -15.77 10.27 -38.11
N VAL A 38 -16.24 11.00 -39.14
CA VAL A 38 -17.56 10.78 -39.73
C VAL A 38 -17.47 9.65 -40.77
N GLU A 39 -18.39 8.68 -40.70
CA GLU A 39 -18.50 7.60 -41.67
C GLU A 39 -19.71 7.86 -42.60
N PHE A 40 -19.44 7.75 -43.89
CA PHE A 40 -20.44 7.98 -44.94
C PHE A 40 -20.84 6.66 -45.57
N ALA A 41 -22.13 6.53 -45.88
CA ALA A 41 -22.63 5.47 -46.76
C ALA A 41 -23.55 6.03 -47.80
N THR A 42 -23.71 5.30 -48.88
CA THR A 42 -24.72 5.59 -49.90
C THR A 42 -26.14 5.33 -49.34
N ARG A 43 -27.10 6.16 -49.73
CA ARG A 43 -28.49 5.86 -49.49
C ARG A 43 -28.98 4.75 -50.42
N THR A 44 -29.96 3.96 -50.00
CA THR A 44 -30.56 2.92 -50.82
C THR A 44 -31.00 3.52 -52.19
N PRO A 45 -30.51 2.99 -53.30
CA PRO A 45 -30.86 3.48 -54.62
C PRO A 45 -32.36 3.21 -54.87
N THR A 46 -33.00 4.08 -55.70
CA THR A 46 -34.37 3.90 -56.13
C THR A 46 -34.36 3.14 -57.44
N ASP A 47 -35.21 2.10 -57.52
CA ASP A 47 -35.48 1.36 -58.77
C ASP A 47 -36.45 2.20 -59.63
N MET A 48 -36.04 2.52 -60.84
CA MET A 48 -36.83 3.23 -61.86
C MET A 48 -37.40 2.27 -62.93
N GLY A 49 -37.33 0.97 -62.71
CA GLY A 49 -37.79 -0.07 -63.63
C GLY A 49 -36.82 -0.38 -64.78
N TYR A 50 -35.99 0.57 -65.18
CA TYR A 50 -34.98 0.41 -66.24
C TYR A 50 -33.56 0.62 -65.72
N ALA A 51 -33.39 1.24 -64.53
CA ALA A 51 -32.08 1.43 -63.91
C ALA A 51 -32.26 1.82 -62.40
N PHE A 52 -31.25 1.50 -61.59
CA PHE A 52 -31.16 1.97 -60.21
C PHE A 52 -30.49 3.35 -60.18
N VAL A 53 -31.16 4.32 -59.60
CA VAL A 53 -30.63 5.66 -59.42
C VAL A 53 -30.22 5.92 -58.00
N GLY A 54 -28.99 6.41 -57.77
CA GLY A 54 -28.45 6.72 -56.48
C GLY A 54 -29.17 7.87 -55.78
N ASN A 55 -29.39 7.76 -54.44
CA ASN A 55 -30.15 8.72 -53.63
C ASN A 55 -29.26 9.62 -52.75
N GLY A 56 -27.96 9.76 -53.08
CA GLY A 56 -27.01 10.58 -52.36
C GLY A 56 -26.33 9.87 -51.18
N ALA A 57 -25.77 10.64 -50.26
CA ALA A 57 -25.00 10.15 -49.11
C ALA A 57 -25.80 10.32 -47.82
N LYS A 58 -25.49 9.47 -46.84
CA LYS A 58 -25.90 9.60 -45.44
C LYS A 58 -24.72 9.39 -44.53
N ILE A 59 -24.74 9.99 -43.34
CA ILE A 59 -23.83 9.65 -42.26
C ILE A 59 -24.39 8.40 -41.58
N THR A 60 -23.54 7.40 -41.41
CA THR A 60 -23.87 6.15 -40.71
C THR A 60 -23.40 6.21 -39.27
N ASP A 61 -22.28 6.84 -39.02
CA ASP A 61 -21.70 6.93 -37.67
C ASP A 61 -20.76 8.13 -37.54
N VAL A 62 -20.53 8.56 -36.30
CA VAL A 62 -19.48 9.46 -35.90
C VAL A 62 -18.68 8.72 -34.82
N GLY A 63 -17.72 7.92 -35.25
CA GLY A 63 -16.92 7.10 -34.39
C GLY A 63 -15.62 7.78 -33.94
N ARG A 64 -15.07 7.34 -32.83
CA ARG A 64 -13.72 7.76 -32.40
C ARG A 64 -12.64 6.86 -33.00
N VAL A 65 -11.50 7.46 -33.30
CA VAL A 65 -10.30 6.74 -33.75
C VAL A 65 -9.46 6.43 -32.50
N ALA A 66 -9.63 5.24 -31.93
CA ALA A 66 -8.91 4.78 -30.75
C ALA A 66 -8.24 3.43 -31.01
N ASP A 67 -7.00 3.27 -30.58
CA ASP A 67 -6.27 2.01 -30.59
C ASP A 67 -6.38 1.36 -29.20
N GLN A 68 -7.20 0.31 -29.12
CA GLN A 68 -7.48 -0.40 -27.86
C GLN A 68 -6.22 -1.05 -27.28
N LEU A 69 -5.29 -1.52 -28.11
CA LEU A 69 -4.04 -2.12 -27.63
C LEU A 69 -3.12 -1.06 -27.02
N ALA A 70 -3.05 0.12 -27.65
CA ALA A 70 -2.28 1.24 -27.14
C ALA A 70 -2.88 1.74 -25.80
N ILE A 71 -4.21 1.81 -25.71
CA ILE A 71 -4.93 2.19 -24.47
C ILE A 71 -4.62 1.18 -23.35
N SER A 72 -4.73 -0.12 -23.62
CA SER A 72 -4.44 -1.14 -22.60
C SER A 72 -2.99 -1.03 -22.08
N ARG A 73 -2.02 -0.87 -22.97
CA ARG A 73 -0.61 -0.67 -22.59
C ARG A 73 -0.39 0.60 -21.76
N LEU A 74 -1.09 1.67 -22.12
CA LEU A 74 -1.04 2.93 -21.37
C LEU A 74 -1.61 2.76 -19.96
N LEU A 75 -2.71 2.03 -19.80
CA LEU A 75 -3.30 1.72 -18.51
C LEU A 75 -2.34 0.90 -17.64
N ASP A 76 -1.78 -0.19 -18.18
CA ASP A 76 -0.83 -1.05 -17.46
C ASP A 76 0.40 -0.25 -17.01
N SER A 77 1.00 0.52 -17.93
CA SER A 77 2.17 1.36 -17.62
C SER A 77 1.84 2.47 -16.64
N GLY A 78 0.65 3.08 -16.74
CA GLY A 78 0.20 4.15 -15.85
C GLY A 78 -0.03 3.67 -14.42
N GLY A 79 -0.60 2.48 -14.25
CA GLY A 79 -0.76 1.85 -12.95
C GLY A 79 0.59 1.54 -12.28
N GLU A 80 1.52 0.95 -13.03
CA GLU A 80 2.86 0.65 -12.54
C GLU A 80 3.68 1.91 -12.22
N LEU A 81 3.60 2.93 -13.08
CA LEU A 81 4.23 4.22 -12.82
C LEU A 81 3.73 4.84 -11.51
N SER A 82 2.40 4.84 -11.28
CA SER A 82 1.80 5.38 -10.06
C SER A 82 2.28 4.63 -8.81
N ARG A 83 2.42 3.29 -8.89
CA ARG A 83 2.97 2.46 -7.81
C ARG A 83 4.40 2.84 -7.47
N LEU A 84 5.27 2.91 -8.49
CA LEU A 84 6.69 3.20 -8.30
C LEU A 84 6.93 4.64 -7.84
N GLN A 85 6.16 5.60 -8.33
CA GLN A 85 6.24 6.99 -7.89
C GLN A 85 5.89 7.12 -6.41
N GLN A 86 4.80 6.47 -5.96
CA GLN A 86 4.38 6.48 -4.56
C GLN A 86 5.44 5.82 -3.66
N LEU A 87 5.94 4.63 -4.05
CA LEU A 87 6.99 3.92 -3.35
C LEU A 87 8.26 4.77 -3.24
N SER A 88 8.75 5.32 -4.35
CA SER A 88 9.96 6.14 -4.39
C SER A 88 9.83 7.41 -3.55
N SER A 89 8.69 8.10 -3.64
CA SER A 89 8.44 9.33 -2.88
C SER A 89 8.56 9.11 -1.37
N LEU A 90 7.93 8.06 -0.85
CA LEU A 90 7.97 7.73 0.58
C LEU A 90 9.33 7.15 1.00
N SER A 91 9.97 6.33 0.16
CA SER A 91 11.29 5.76 0.44
C SER A 91 12.37 6.84 0.54
N ASN A 92 12.34 7.84 -0.34
CA ASN A 92 13.25 8.99 -0.29
C ASN A 92 13.11 9.79 1.02
N ARG A 93 11.91 9.81 1.60
CA ARG A 93 11.70 10.47 2.91
C ARG A 93 12.33 9.69 4.04
N VAL A 94 12.25 8.34 4.01
CA VAL A 94 12.98 7.50 4.98
C VAL A 94 14.47 7.71 4.84
N ASP A 95 15.02 7.71 3.63
CA ASP A 95 16.44 7.96 3.38
C ASP A 95 16.88 9.33 3.94
N ALA A 96 16.09 10.37 3.73
CA ALA A 96 16.36 11.72 4.23
C ALA A 96 16.42 11.78 5.78
N LEU A 97 15.73 10.90 6.52
CA LEU A 97 15.79 10.84 7.98
C LEU A 97 17.16 10.33 8.51
N TYR A 98 17.81 9.48 7.72
CA TYR A 98 19.11 8.88 8.09
C TYR A 98 20.30 9.63 7.48
N SER A 99 20.12 10.32 6.37
CA SER A 99 21.22 10.99 5.63
C SER A 99 21.67 12.31 6.26
N ASN A 100 20.97 12.82 7.27
CA ASN A 100 21.35 14.07 7.94
C ASN A 100 22.60 13.86 8.82
N THR A 101 23.75 14.29 8.34
CA THR A 101 25.05 14.12 9.01
C THR A 101 25.16 14.81 10.36
N ALA A 102 24.45 15.91 10.59
CA ALA A 102 24.50 16.67 11.82
C ALA A 102 23.80 15.98 13.00
N THR A 103 22.84 15.09 12.70
CA THR A 103 22.00 14.42 13.69
C THR A 103 21.92 12.91 13.49
N ASN A 104 22.87 12.32 12.74
CA ASN A 104 22.88 10.88 12.51
C ASN A 104 23.17 10.09 13.80
N VAL A 105 22.62 8.89 13.88
CA VAL A 105 22.81 8.00 15.05
C VAL A 105 24.28 7.65 15.23
N ALA A 106 25.05 7.49 14.14
CA ALA A 106 26.46 7.09 14.18
C ALA A 106 27.34 8.14 14.88
N GLY A 107 27.12 9.44 14.61
CA GLY A 107 27.85 10.51 15.30
C GLY A 107 27.55 10.59 16.80
N LEU A 108 26.25 10.47 17.17
CA LEU A 108 25.85 10.43 18.58
C LEU A 108 26.35 9.17 19.29
N TRP A 109 26.41 8.05 18.58
CA TRP A 109 26.99 6.81 19.08
C TRP A 109 28.49 6.97 19.37
N SER A 110 29.27 7.54 18.43
CA SER A 110 30.67 7.83 18.65
C SER A 110 30.86 8.73 19.87
N ASN A 111 30.16 9.83 19.98
CA ASN A 111 30.22 10.76 21.11
C ASN A 111 29.93 10.06 22.45
N PHE A 112 28.97 9.13 22.48
CA PHE A 112 28.65 8.37 23.68
C PHE A 112 29.81 7.46 24.09
N PHE A 113 30.47 6.76 23.14
CA PHE A 113 31.62 5.92 23.45
C PHE A 113 32.87 6.72 23.81
N ASP A 114 33.08 7.89 23.20
CA ASP A 114 34.19 8.80 23.57
C ASP A 114 34.02 9.30 25.00
N SER A 115 32.79 9.70 25.38
CA SER A 115 32.49 10.10 26.76
C SER A 115 32.64 8.94 27.77
N THR A 116 32.27 7.72 27.36
CA THR A 116 32.48 6.51 28.16
C THR A 116 33.98 6.22 28.36
N SER A 117 34.80 6.39 27.31
CA SER A 117 36.26 6.26 27.39
C SER A 117 36.89 7.31 28.31
N ALA A 118 36.39 8.56 28.29
CA ALA A 118 36.85 9.62 29.19
C ALA A 118 36.55 9.27 30.66
N VAL A 119 35.36 8.73 30.97
CA VAL A 119 35.08 8.20 32.32
C VAL A 119 35.99 7.06 32.71
N SER A 120 36.31 6.14 31.79
CA SER A 120 37.26 5.05 32.04
C SER A 120 38.66 5.56 32.37
N SER A 121 39.09 6.64 31.73
CA SER A 121 40.41 7.25 31.93
C SER A 121 40.48 8.10 33.21
N ASN A 122 39.35 8.66 33.67
CA ASN A 122 39.27 9.50 34.88
C ASN A 122 37.98 9.19 35.67
N ALA A 123 37.92 8.02 36.25
CA ALA A 123 36.74 7.47 36.89
C ALA A 123 36.22 8.26 38.11
N SER A 124 37.06 9.09 38.74
CA SER A 124 36.70 9.94 39.87
C SER A 124 36.07 11.29 39.43
N SER A 125 36.20 11.67 38.16
CA SER A 125 35.64 12.93 37.63
C SER A 125 34.13 12.90 37.55
N THR A 126 33.44 13.75 38.30
CA THR A 126 32.00 13.94 38.20
C THR A 126 31.59 14.62 36.90
N ALA A 127 32.48 15.46 36.33
CA ALA A 127 32.23 16.13 35.05
C ALA A 127 32.18 15.12 33.89
N GLU A 128 33.13 14.16 33.82
CA GLU A 128 33.14 13.12 32.79
C GLU A 128 31.92 12.20 32.92
N ARG A 129 31.54 11.85 34.14
CA ARG A 129 30.32 11.06 34.40
C ARG A 129 29.06 11.78 33.93
N GLN A 130 28.94 13.12 34.19
CA GLN A 130 27.85 13.91 33.72
C GLN A 130 27.82 13.97 32.17
N SER A 131 28.99 14.19 31.54
CA SER A 131 29.13 14.19 30.09
C SER A 131 28.65 12.88 29.46
N MET A 132 28.99 11.73 30.08
CA MET A 132 28.53 10.41 29.64
C MET A 132 26.99 10.27 29.77
N LEU A 133 26.40 10.75 30.85
CA LEU A 133 24.92 10.76 31.01
C LEU A 133 24.26 11.61 29.95
N ASP A 134 24.76 12.81 29.67
CA ASP A 134 24.20 13.75 28.71
C ASP A 134 24.30 13.20 27.26
N SER A 135 25.44 12.57 26.91
CA SER A 135 25.61 11.93 25.62
C SER A 135 24.71 10.70 25.44
N GLY A 136 24.52 9.89 26.51
CA GLY A 136 23.56 8.78 26.52
C GLY A 136 22.12 9.24 26.37
N ASN A 137 21.72 10.31 27.06
CA ASN A 137 20.39 10.92 26.90
C ASN A 137 20.18 11.47 25.48
N SER A 138 21.20 12.10 24.90
CA SER A 138 21.14 12.62 23.54
C SER A 138 20.92 11.50 22.52
N LEU A 139 21.65 10.38 22.66
CA LEU A 139 21.51 9.20 21.84
C LEU A 139 20.11 8.57 21.96
N ALA A 140 19.61 8.36 23.20
CA ALA A 140 18.28 7.83 23.45
C ALA A 140 17.18 8.75 22.86
N THR A 141 17.34 10.07 23.02
CA THR A 141 16.40 11.05 22.44
C THR A 141 16.36 10.95 20.91
N ARG A 142 17.51 10.71 20.27
CA ARG A 142 17.55 10.55 18.81
C ARG A 142 16.83 9.30 18.35
N PHE A 143 17.00 8.16 19.03
CA PHE A 143 16.24 6.95 18.72
C PHE A 143 14.73 7.18 18.83
N LYS A 144 14.27 7.84 19.90
CA LYS A 144 12.84 8.23 20.09
C LYS A 144 12.32 9.12 18.96
N GLN A 145 13.12 10.12 18.56
CA GLN A 145 12.72 11.00 17.45
C GLN A 145 12.57 10.25 16.13
N LEU A 146 13.52 9.36 15.80
CA LEU A 146 13.44 8.55 14.59
C LEU A 146 12.21 7.62 14.62
N ASN A 147 11.98 6.96 15.74
CA ASN A 147 10.78 6.12 15.92
C ASN A 147 9.48 6.94 15.71
N GLY A 148 9.39 8.10 16.34
CA GLY A 148 8.21 8.98 16.18
C GLY A 148 8.02 9.47 14.74
N GLN A 149 9.10 9.71 13.99
CA GLN A 149 9.03 10.07 12.57
C GLN A 149 8.54 8.89 11.71
N MET A 150 8.96 7.65 12.02
CA MET A 150 8.47 6.45 11.35
C MET A 150 6.97 6.20 11.65
N ASP A 151 6.54 6.46 12.89
CA ASP A 151 5.11 6.40 13.26
C ASP A 151 4.30 7.46 12.51
N GLY A 152 4.87 8.66 12.30
CA GLY A 152 4.30 9.69 11.43
C GLY A 152 4.11 9.22 9.99
N LEU A 153 5.10 8.53 9.40
CA LEU A 153 4.99 7.93 8.07
C LEU A 153 3.94 6.81 8.02
N SER A 154 3.81 5.99 9.07
CA SER A 154 2.77 4.97 9.18
C SER A 154 1.37 5.59 9.16
N ASN A 155 1.16 6.69 9.89
CA ASN A 155 -0.10 7.43 9.89
C ASN A 155 -0.41 8.06 8.53
N GLU A 156 0.61 8.54 7.82
CA GLU A 156 0.46 9.06 6.46
C GLU A 156 0.04 7.96 5.48
N VAL A 157 0.64 6.77 5.57
CA VAL A 157 0.20 5.61 4.76
C VAL A 157 -1.27 5.29 5.04
N ASN A 158 -1.71 5.26 6.30
CA ASN A 158 -3.11 5.03 6.65
C ASN A 158 -4.04 6.09 6.05
N SER A 159 -3.66 7.36 6.14
CA SER A 159 -4.43 8.48 5.57
C SER A 159 -4.48 8.39 4.04
N GLY A 160 -3.35 8.05 3.42
CA GLY A 160 -3.25 7.81 1.98
C GLY A 160 -4.13 6.65 1.50
N LEU A 161 -4.17 5.53 2.26
CA LEU A 161 -5.05 4.40 1.96
C LEU A 161 -6.52 4.80 2.05
N THR A 162 -6.93 5.53 3.09
CA THR A 162 -8.31 5.97 3.25
C THR A 162 -8.73 6.88 2.11
N SER A 163 -7.94 7.90 1.80
CA SER A 163 -8.22 8.84 0.70
C SER A 163 -8.29 8.14 -0.66
N SER A 164 -7.36 7.20 -0.89
CA SER A 164 -7.34 6.43 -2.15
C SER A 164 -8.56 5.52 -2.28
N VAL A 165 -8.98 4.87 -1.20
CA VAL A 165 -10.19 4.01 -1.16
C VAL A 165 -11.45 4.84 -1.44
N ASP A 166 -11.57 6.03 -0.86
CA ASP A 166 -12.71 6.93 -1.10
C ASP A 166 -12.76 7.37 -2.57
N GLU A 167 -11.62 7.72 -3.15
CA GLU A 167 -11.54 8.11 -4.56
C GLU A 167 -11.83 6.93 -5.50
N VAL A 168 -11.32 5.72 -5.21
CA VAL A 168 -11.66 4.50 -5.94
C VAL A 168 -13.17 4.25 -5.93
N ASN A 169 -13.83 4.36 -4.77
CA ASN A 169 -15.27 4.18 -4.66
C ASN A 169 -16.04 5.22 -5.49
N ARG A 170 -15.59 6.47 -5.51
CA ARG A 170 -16.19 7.53 -6.33
C ARG A 170 -16.03 7.24 -7.82
N LEU A 171 -14.83 6.83 -8.25
CA LEU A 171 -14.54 6.51 -9.65
C LEU A 171 -15.32 5.30 -10.14
N THR A 172 -15.39 4.22 -9.35
CA THR A 172 -16.13 3.00 -9.70
C THR A 172 -17.63 3.29 -9.90
N GLN A 173 -18.23 4.12 -9.03
CA GLN A 173 -19.63 4.53 -9.18
C GLN A 173 -19.86 5.37 -10.46
N GLN A 174 -18.95 6.29 -10.78
CA GLN A 174 -19.06 7.10 -12.00
C GLN A 174 -18.91 6.26 -13.26
N ILE A 175 -17.97 5.30 -13.29
CA ILE A 175 -17.78 4.37 -14.40
C ILE A 175 -19.04 3.50 -14.57
N ALA A 176 -19.57 2.93 -13.49
CA ALA A 176 -20.80 2.12 -13.54
C ALA A 176 -21.99 2.92 -14.07
N LYS A 177 -22.13 4.19 -13.69
CA LYS A 177 -23.18 5.09 -14.20
C LYS A 177 -23.00 5.37 -15.70
N LEU A 178 -21.79 5.69 -16.15
CA LEU A 178 -21.48 5.91 -17.57
C LEU A 178 -21.70 4.64 -18.38
N ASN A 179 -21.33 3.48 -17.86
CA ASN A 179 -21.64 2.19 -18.48
C ASN A 179 -23.15 2.04 -18.73
N GLY A 180 -23.98 2.37 -17.75
CA GLY A 180 -25.44 2.31 -17.90
C GLY A 180 -25.97 3.24 -18.99
N THR A 181 -25.44 4.46 -19.08
CA THR A 181 -25.82 5.44 -20.11
C THR A 181 -25.35 4.99 -21.50
N ILE A 182 -24.12 4.50 -21.62
CA ILE A 182 -23.52 3.99 -22.87
C ILE A 182 -24.27 2.74 -23.33
N GLY A 183 -24.52 1.77 -22.43
CA GLY A 183 -25.19 0.51 -22.75
C GLY A 183 -26.64 0.70 -23.20
N SER A 184 -27.36 1.68 -22.67
CA SER A 184 -28.72 2.04 -23.14
C SER A 184 -28.72 2.68 -24.53
N SER A 185 -27.55 3.16 -25.01
CA SER A 185 -27.37 3.83 -26.31
C SER A 185 -26.41 3.05 -27.22
N ALA A 186 -26.26 1.74 -27.00
CA ALA A 186 -25.17 0.88 -27.50
C ALA A 186 -24.82 1.00 -28.99
N GLN A 187 -25.75 1.44 -29.84
CA GLN A 187 -25.51 1.65 -31.27
C GLN A 187 -25.07 3.07 -31.62
N ASN A 188 -25.21 4.04 -30.70
CA ASN A 188 -24.91 5.47 -30.93
C ASN A 188 -24.37 6.15 -29.66
N ALA A 189 -23.52 5.49 -28.88
CA ALA A 189 -22.88 6.12 -27.73
C ALA A 189 -22.03 7.31 -28.17
N ALA A 190 -22.26 8.49 -27.55
CA ALA A 190 -21.51 9.69 -27.91
C ALA A 190 -20.00 9.47 -27.65
N PRO A 191 -19.13 9.75 -28.64
CA PRO A 191 -17.68 9.61 -28.51
C PRO A 191 -17.11 10.26 -27.25
N ASP A 192 -17.59 11.45 -26.89
CA ASP A 192 -17.13 12.20 -25.71
C ASP A 192 -17.46 11.47 -24.38
N MET A 193 -18.55 10.70 -24.32
CA MET A 193 -18.88 9.88 -23.15
C MET A 193 -17.93 8.68 -23.01
N LEU A 194 -17.50 8.12 -24.14
CA LEU A 194 -16.50 7.04 -24.15
C LEU A 194 -15.15 7.57 -23.69
N ASP A 195 -14.72 8.76 -24.15
CA ASP A 195 -13.50 9.41 -23.72
C ASP A 195 -13.54 9.75 -22.22
N GLN A 196 -14.66 10.30 -21.74
CA GLN A 196 -14.85 10.57 -20.32
C GLN A 196 -14.75 9.29 -19.47
N ARG A 197 -15.35 8.19 -19.92
CA ARG A 197 -15.25 6.91 -19.23
C ARG A 197 -13.82 6.38 -19.21
N ASP A 198 -13.13 6.43 -20.34
CA ASP A 198 -11.74 5.94 -20.46
C ASP A 198 -10.80 6.77 -19.59
N ALA A 199 -11.01 8.08 -19.46
CA ALA A 199 -10.28 8.93 -18.50
C ALA A 199 -10.53 8.55 -17.04
N LEU A 200 -11.78 8.20 -16.68
CA LEU A 200 -12.08 7.70 -15.32
C LEU A 200 -11.45 6.33 -15.06
N VAL A 201 -11.46 5.43 -16.06
CA VAL A 201 -10.80 4.12 -15.99
C VAL A 201 -9.30 4.28 -15.81
N SER A 202 -8.65 5.19 -16.55
CA SER A 202 -7.23 5.47 -16.41
C SER A 202 -6.89 5.95 -14.99
N LYS A 203 -7.69 6.86 -14.43
CA LYS A 203 -7.52 7.29 -13.03
C LYS A 203 -7.70 6.14 -12.05
N LEU A 204 -8.73 5.30 -12.23
CA LEU A 204 -9.00 4.15 -11.37
C LEU A 204 -7.84 3.14 -11.39
N VAL A 205 -7.29 2.86 -12.58
CA VAL A 205 -6.12 1.97 -12.74
C VAL A 205 -4.88 2.59 -12.09
N GLY A 206 -4.70 3.91 -12.16
CA GLY A 206 -3.65 4.62 -11.43
C GLY A 206 -3.68 4.39 -9.92
N TYR A 207 -4.87 4.26 -9.33
CA TYR A 207 -5.03 3.95 -7.89
C TYR A 207 -4.87 2.47 -7.57
N THR A 208 -5.35 1.56 -8.42
CA THR A 208 -5.51 0.13 -8.10
C THR A 208 -4.57 -0.80 -8.87
N GLY A 209 -3.89 -0.31 -9.92
CA GLY A 209 -3.04 -1.11 -10.81
C GLY A 209 -3.81 -2.21 -11.55
N GLY A 210 -5.12 -2.01 -11.70
CA GLY A 210 -6.03 -3.01 -12.22
C GLY A 210 -6.05 -3.08 -13.75
N THR A 211 -6.90 -3.94 -14.29
CA THR A 211 -7.14 -4.11 -15.72
C THR A 211 -8.57 -3.74 -16.09
N ALA A 212 -8.75 -3.26 -17.31
CA ALA A 212 -10.06 -2.91 -17.87
C ALA A 212 -10.36 -3.76 -19.09
N VAL A 213 -11.54 -4.36 -19.14
CA VAL A 213 -11.96 -5.28 -20.21
C VAL A 213 -13.26 -4.79 -20.82
N MET A 214 -13.22 -4.54 -22.13
CA MET A 214 -14.43 -4.22 -22.91
C MET A 214 -15.32 -5.45 -23.04
N GLN A 215 -16.63 -5.25 -22.88
CA GLN A 215 -17.65 -6.27 -23.03
C GLN A 215 -18.60 -5.93 -24.16
N ASP A 216 -19.34 -6.93 -24.63
CA ASP A 216 -20.43 -6.73 -25.59
C ASP A 216 -21.45 -5.73 -25.03
N GLY A 217 -22.06 -4.94 -25.92
CA GLY A 217 -22.99 -3.89 -25.52
C GLY A 217 -22.32 -2.58 -25.05
N GLY A 218 -21.00 -2.45 -25.23
CA GLY A 218 -20.24 -1.22 -24.93
C GLY A 218 -19.90 -0.99 -23.47
N PHE A 219 -20.13 -1.98 -22.60
CA PHE A 219 -19.72 -1.93 -21.20
C PHE A 219 -18.21 -2.10 -21.04
N ILE A 220 -17.66 -1.53 -19.98
CA ILE A 220 -16.29 -1.80 -19.54
C ILE A 220 -16.33 -2.38 -18.13
N ASN A 221 -15.69 -3.52 -17.93
CA ASN A 221 -15.48 -4.10 -16.61
C ASN A 221 -14.08 -3.74 -16.14
N VAL A 222 -13.94 -3.42 -14.86
CA VAL A 222 -12.63 -3.07 -14.26
C VAL A 222 -12.37 -3.97 -13.07
N PHE A 223 -11.15 -4.49 -13.00
CA PHE A 223 -10.69 -5.41 -11.96
C PHE A 223 -9.46 -4.83 -11.27
N THR A 224 -9.19 -5.21 -10.03
CA THR A 224 -7.92 -4.93 -9.36
C THR A 224 -6.78 -5.71 -10.00
N ALA A 225 -5.53 -5.42 -9.63
CA ALA A 225 -4.35 -6.21 -10.04
C ALA A 225 -4.47 -7.71 -9.67
N GLY A 226 -5.16 -8.03 -8.58
CA GLY A 226 -5.45 -9.41 -8.15
C GLY A 226 -6.72 -10.03 -8.75
N GLY A 227 -7.37 -9.36 -9.73
CA GLY A 227 -8.55 -9.89 -10.43
C GLY A 227 -9.88 -9.70 -9.71
N GLN A 228 -9.94 -9.01 -8.57
CA GLN A 228 -11.21 -8.70 -7.92
C GLN A 228 -11.98 -7.64 -8.71
N ALA A 229 -13.27 -7.89 -8.94
CA ALA A 229 -14.11 -6.99 -9.72
C ALA A 229 -14.41 -5.69 -8.96
N LEU A 230 -14.05 -4.55 -9.54
CA LEU A 230 -14.40 -3.21 -9.06
C LEU A 230 -15.65 -2.66 -9.74
N VAL A 231 -15.77 -2.87 -11.04
CA VAL A 231 -16.95 -2.51 -11.83
C VAL A 231 -17.31 -3.68 -12.74
N VAL A 232 -18.57 -4.11 -12.70
CA VAL A 232 -19.14 -5.10 -13.62
C VAL A 232 -20.42 -4.53 -14.20
N ALA A 233 -20.42 -4.27 -15.50
CA ALA A 233 -21.49 -3.59 -16.20
C ALA A 233 -21.93 -2.29 -15.48
N THR A 234 -23.10 -2.26 -14.88
CA THR A 234 -23.66 -1.09 -14.17
C THR A 234 -23.50 -1.16 -12.65
N THR A 235 -22.78 -2.18 -12.15
CA THR A 235 -22.62 -2.40 -10.72
C THR A 235 -21.17 -2.09 -10.29
N SER A 236 -21.00 -1.36 -9.21
CA SER A 236 -19.71 -1.09 -8.57
C SER A 236 -19.58 -1.85 -7.25
N SER A 237 -18.40 -2.45 -7.03
CA SER A 237 -18.02 -2.97 -5.72
C SER A 237 -17.50 -1.84 -4.83
N LYS A 238 -17.63 -2.01 -3.52
CA LYS A 238 -17.16 -1.02 -2.54
C LYS A 238 -15.90 -1.52 -1.85
N LEU A 239 -14.86 -0.71 -1.85
CA LEU A 239 -13.69 -0.88 -1.00
C LEU A 239 -13.89 -0.15 0.33
N THR A 240 -13.23 -0.62 1.37
CA THR A 240 -13.18 0.00 2.70
C THR A 240 -11.82 -0.22 3.33
N THR A 241 -11.48 0.59 4.30
CA THR A 241 -10.32 0.34 5.15
C THR A 241 -10.78 -0.34 6.45
N VAL A 242 -10.03 -1.34 6.89
CA VAL A 242 -10.27 -2.08 8.15
C VAL A 242 -8.98 -2.10 8.96
N ALA A 243 -9.10 -2.17 10.28
CA ALA A 243 -7.94 -2.31 11.16
C ALA A 243 -7.28 -3.68 10.97
N ASP A 244 -5.95 -3.72 11.05
CA ASP A 244 -5.20 -4.97 11.12
C ASP A 244 -5.56 -5.71 12.41
N PRO A 245 -5.79 -7.03 12.37
CA PRO A 245 -6.23 -7.80 13.54
C PRO A 245 -5.21 -7.81 14.69
N TYR A 246 -3.92 -7.68 14.39
CA TYR A 246 -2.86 -7.67 15.42
C TYR A 246 -2.40 -6.26 15.79
N GLN A 247 -2.55 -5.32 14.87
CA GLN A 247 -2.07 -3.94 15.02
C GLN A 247 -3.20 -2.97 14.65
N PRO A 248 -4.13 -2.69 15.56
CA PRO A 248 -5.33 -1.89 15.25
C PRO A 248 -5.03 -0.48 14.72
N THR A 249 -3.83 0.04 14.96
CA THR A 249 -3.37 1.33 14.41
C THR A 249 -2.99 1.27 12.93
N LYS A 250 -2.86 0.07 12.35
CA LYS A 250 -2.60 -0.14 10.91
C LYS A 250 -3.90 -0.41 10.19
N LEU A 251 -4.07 0.22 9.03
CA LEU A 251 -5.20 -0.03 8.15
C LEU A 251 -4.82 -1.00 7.03
N GLN A 252 -5.73 -1.90 6.72
CA GLN A 252 -5.74 -2.77 5.54
C GLN A 252 -6.88 -2.36 4.62
N VAL A 253 -6.76 -2.67 3.33
CA VAL A 253 -7.85 -2.49 2.37
C VAL A 253 -8.67 -3.77 2.31
N ALA A 254 -9.98 -3.62 2.38
CA ALA A 254 -10.94 -4.72 2.28
C ALA A 254 -12.00 -4.42 1.21
N MET A 255 -12.54 -5.46 0.62
CA MET A 255 -13.71 -5.37 -0.25
C MET A 255 -14.96 -5.75 0.53
N GLN A 256 -15.99 -4.91 0.44
CA GLN A 256 -17.27 -5.20 1.03
C GLN A 256 -18.06 -6.17 0.11
N THR A 257 -18.25 -7.39 0.56
CA THR A 257 -18.98 -8.45 -0.18
C THR A 257 -20.08 -9.00 0.72
N GLN A 258 -21.32 -8.91 0.28
CA GLN A 258 -22.51 -9.39 1.03
C GLN A 258 -22.58 -8.87 2.49
N GLY A 259 -22.17 -7.61 2.70
CA GLY A 259 -22.17 -6.99 4.03
C GLY A 259 -20.99 -7.36 4.92
N GLN A 260 -20.08 -8.25 4.46
CA GLN A 260 -18.85 -8.61 5.13
C GLN A 260 -17.64 -7.91 4.51
N ASN A 261 -16.67 -7.54 5.32
CA ASN A 261 -15.40 -6.98 4.86
C ASN A 261 -14.37 -8.11 4.67
N VAL A 262 -13.97 -8.35 3.44
CA VAL A 262 -12.95 -9.33 3.09
C VAL A 262 -11.65 -8.58 2.81
N SER A 263 -10.65 -8.76 3.68
CA SER A 263 -9.33 -8.12 3.51
C SER A 263 -8.67 -8.57 2.21
N LEU A 264 -8.15 -7.61 1.46
CA LEU A 264 -7.39 -7.86 0.24
C LEU A 264 -5.91 -8.00 0.59
N SER A 265 -5.23 -8.97 -0.01
CA SER A 265 -3.78 -9.09 0.12
C SER A 265 -3.09 -7.88 -0.55
N ALA A 266 -1.93 -7.49 -0.06
CA ALA A 266 -1.16 -6.39 -0.65
C ALA A 266 -0.87 -6.62 -2.14
N ASN A 267 -0.64 -7.87 -2.55
CA ASN A 267 -0.39 -8.26 -3.94
C ASN A 267 -1.64 -8.19 -4.84
N SER A 268 -2.82 -8.04 -4.25
CA SER A 268 -4.09 -7.89 -5.01
C SER A 268 -4.34 -6.46 -5.46
N LEU A 269 -3.53 -5.51 -5.01
CA LEU A 269 -3.66 -4.09 -5.29
C LEU A 269 -2.33 -3.56 -5.85
N GLY A 270 -2.42 -2.86 -6.96
CA GLY A 270 -1.33 -2.13 -7.59
C GLY A 270 -1.54 -0.63 -7.49
N GLY A 271 -0.99 0.13 -8.43
CA GLY A 271 -1.15 1.57 -8.48
C GLY A 271 -0.70 2.27 -7.20
N GLN A 272 -1.27 3.42 -6.92
CA GLN A 272 -0.93 4.20 -5.74
C GLN A 272 -1.16 3.43 -4.42
N ILE A 273 -2.27 2.68 -4.33
CA ILE A 273 -2.58 1.84 -3.14
C ILE A 273 -1.52 0.75 -2.97
N GLY A 274 -1.15 0.06 -4.07
CA GLY A 274 -0.07 -0.93 -4.05
C GLY A 274 1.27 -0.33 -3.60
N GLY A 275 1.61 0.87 -4.09
CA GLY A 275 2.82 1.60 -3.67
C GLY A 275 2.85 1.95 -2.18
N LEU A 276 1.70 2.35 -1.60
CA LEU A 276 1.55 2.59 -0.16
C LEU A 276 1.75 1.32 0.67
N LEU A 277 1.14 0.21 0.25
CA LEU A 277 1.24 -1.08 0.95
C LEU A 277 2.64 -1.67 0.83
N GLU A 278 3.26 -1.57 -0.33
CA GLU A 278 4.63 -2.02 -0.58
C GLU A 278 5.64 -1.19 0.21
N PHE A 279 5.50 0.14 0.23
CA PHE A 279 6.34 0.99 1.07
C PHE A 279 6.27 0.55 2.54
N ARG A 280 5.06 0.30 3.06
CA ARG A 280 4.88 -0.15 4.43
C ARG A 280 5.62 -1.45 4.70
N SER A 281 5.41 -2.46 3.86
CA SER A 281 5.93 -3.83 4.12
C SER A 281 7.40 -3.99 3.79
N SER A 282 7.92 -3.29 2.77
CA SER A 282 9.30 -3.48 2.28
C SER A 282 10.29 -2.45 2.79
N VAL A 283 9.83 -1.28 3.22
CA VAL A 283 10.70 -0.18 3.65
C VAL A 283 10.42 0.20 5.09
N LEU A 284 9.19 0.62 5.42
CA LEU A 284 8.89 1.22 6.72
C LEU A 284 9.02 0.23 7.87
N GLU A 285 8.33 -0.91 7.80
CA GLU A 285 8.34 -1.91 8.88
C GLU A 285 9.71 -2.55 9.09
N PRO A 286 10.46 -2.97 8.05
CA PRO A 286 11.83 -3.44 8.23
C PRO A 286 12.75 -2.39 8.84
N THR A 287 12.61 -1.11 8.45
CA THR A 287 13.42 -0.04 9.00
C THR A 287 13.10 0.23 10.48
N GLN A 288 11.81 0.20 10.86
CA GLN A 288 11.42 0.29 12.28
C GLN A 288 11.95 -0.87 13.11
N ALA A 289 11.88 -2.09 12.59
CA ALA A 289 12.39 -3.27 13.25
C ALA A 289 13.91 -3.22 13.45
N GLU A 290 14.64 -2.78 12.43
CA GLU A 290 16.10 -2.63 12.49
C GLU A 290 16.52 -1.50 13.43
N LEU A 291 15.82 -0.37 13.43
CA LEU A 291 16.06 0.73 14.38
C LEU A 291 15.88 0.24 15.83
N GLY A 292 14.81 -0.52 16.09
CA GLY A 292 14.57 -1.14 17.39
C GLY A 292 15.65 -2.16 17.76
N ARG A 293 16.07 -3.00 16.80
CA ARG A 293 17.14 -3.99 17.01
C ARG A 293 18.47 -3.32 17.38
N LEU A 294 18.82 -2.23 16.71
CA LEU A 294 20.03 -1.44 17.03
C LEU A 294 19.92 -0.82 18.42
N ALA A 295 18.80 -0.20 18.76
CA ALA A 295 18.58 0.42 20.07
C ALA A 295 18.70 -0.59 21.22
N VAL A 296 17.98 -1.72 21.09
CA VAL A 296 17.97 -2.78 22.12
C VAL A 296 19.32 -3.49 22.22
N GLY A 297 19.97 -3.79 21.09
CA GLY A 297 21.28 -4.43 21.04
C GLY A 297 22.35 -3.58 21.73
N MET A 298 22.42 -2.29 21.42
CA MET A 298 23.34 -1.34 22.08
C MET A 298 23.06 -1.24 23.58
N ALA A 299 21.79 -0.97 23.94
CA ALA A 299 21.42 -0.77 25.33
C ALA A 299 21.66 -2.03 26.18
N SER A 300 21.38 -3.22 25.64
CA SER A 300 21.63 -4.50 26.32
C SER A 300 23.12 -4.75 26.54
N THR A 301 23.93 -4.53 25.50
CA THR A 301 25.40 -4.72 25.57
C THR A 301 26.02 -3.75 26.56
N PHE A 302 25.64 -2.48 26.51
CA PHE A 302 26.16 -1.48 27.45
C PHE A 302 25.70 -1.78 28.88
N ASN A 303 24.44 -2.11 29.11
CA ASN A 303 23.92 -2.48 30.42
C ASN A 303 24.66 -3.71 31.01
N ALA A 304 25.00 -4.69 30.18
CA ALA A 304 25.77 -5.87 30.64
C ALA A 304 27.15 -5.48 31.19
N GLY A 305 27.88 -4.58 30.53
CA GLY A 305 29.13 -4.02 31.00
C GLY A 305 28.96 -3.13 32.23
N HIS A 306 27.96 -2.23 32.22
CA HIS A 306 27.73 -1.28 33.30
C HIS A 306 27.38 -1.97 34.64
N ARG A 307 26.65 -3.08 34.60
CA ARG A 307 26.34 -3.91 35.80
C ARG A 307 27.56 -4.58 36.43
N GLN A 308 28.67 -4.71 35.69
CA GLN A 308 29.92 -5.25 36.21
C GLN A 308 30.79 -4.16 36.87
N GLY A 309 30.44 -2.89 36.63
CA GLY A 309 31.13 -1.74 37.23
C GLY A 309 30.63 -1.44 38.65
N MET A 310 31.34 -0.55 39.32
CA MET A 310 31.06 -0.09 40.69
C MET A 310 31.03 1.44 40.73
N ASP A 311 30.13 2.01 41.51
CA ASP A 311 30.08 3.46 41.71
C ASP A 311 31.16 3.97 42.69
N LEU A 312 31.17 5.27 42.96
CA LEU A 312 32.14 5.89 43.88
C LEU A 312 31.94 5.48 45.35
N TYR A 313 30.81 4.88 45.68
CA TYR A 313 30.46 4.45 47.03
C TYR A 313 30.52 2.93 47.21
N GLY A 314 30.97 2.20 46.19
CA GLY A 314 31.14 0.75 46.24
C GLY A 314 29.86 -0.04 45.86
N ALA A 315 28.79 0.62 45.40
CA ALA A 315 27.60 -0.06 44.93
C ALA A 315 27.77 -0.54 43.49
N MET A 316 27.29 -1.76 43.18
CA MET A 316 27.30 -2.30 41.80
C MET A 316 26.39 -1.48 40.88
N GLY A 317 26.82 -1.34 39.63
CA GLY A 317 26.03 -0.65 38.59
C GLY A 317 24.72 -1.34 38.30
N GLY A 318 23.71 -0.53 37.95
CA GLY A 318 22.40 -0.98 37.44
C GLY A 318 22.36 -0.96 35.92
N ASN A 319 21.14 -0.98 35.36
CA ASN A 319 20.91 -0.68 33.95
C ASN A 319 21.10 0.81 33.69
N PHE A 320 21.92 1.16 32.73
CA PHE A 320 22.12 2.52 32.28
C PHE A 320 20.97 2.97 31.35
N PHE A 321 20.60 2.10 30.40
CA PHE A 321 19.49 2.28 29.51
C PHE A 321 18.32 1.41 29.97
N ASN A 322 17.09 1.95 29.86
CA ASN A 322 15.88 1.16 30.04
C ASN A 322 15.49 0.51 28.72
N ILE A 323 15.26 -0.79 28.72
CA ILE A 323 14.95 -1.57 27.52
C ILE A 323 13.54 -2.13 27.66
N GLY A 324 12.70 -1.89 26.65
CA GLY A 324 11.39 -2.50 26.56
C GLY A 324 11.47 -4.02 26.30
N SER A 325 10.37 -4.71 26.43
CA SER A 325 10.24 -6.14 26.11
C SER A 325 9.62 -6.33 24.72
N PRO A 326 9.91 -7.46 24.04
CA PRO A 326 9.17 -7.83 22.81
C PRO A 326 7.67 -7.81 23.05
N THR A 327 6.91 -7.35 22.05
CA THR A 327 5.46 -7.27 22.16
C THR A 327 4.78 -8.46 21.49
N THR A 328 3.66 -8.90 22.07
CA THR A 328 2.82 -9.95 21.50
C THR A 328 1.39 -9.46 21.41
N ALA A 329 0.74 -9.72 20.28
CA ALA A 329 -0.67 -9.37 20.05
C ALA A 329 -1.48 -10.61 19.70
N ALA A 330 -2.59 -10.84 20.42
CA ALA A 330 -3.51 -11.91 20.14
C ALA A 330 -4.43 -11.55 18.96
N ASN A 331 -4.76 -12.54 18.12
CA ASN A 331 -5.77 -12.34 17.10
C ASN A 331 -7.17 -12.22 17.76
N PRO A 332 -7.99 -11.22 17.37
CA PRO A 332 -9.34 -11.07 17.92
C PRO A 332 -10.28 -12.29 17.71
N SER A 333 -9.96 -13.14 16.74
CA SER A 333 -10.73 -14.37 16.46
C SER A 333 -10.29 -15.57 17.30
N ASN A 334 -9.30 -15.40 18.19
CA ASN A 334 -8.91 -16.47 19.11
C ASN A 334 -10.07 -16.86 20.03
N THR A 335 -10.23 -18.15 20.24
CA THR A 335 -11.30 -18.70 21.09
C THR A 335 -10.78 -19.21 22.43
N GLY A 336 -9.48 -19.42 22.56
CA GLY A 336 -8.83 -19.74 23.83
C GLY A 336 -8.60 -18.51 24.71
N SER A 337 -8.18 -18.75 25.95
CA SER A 337 -7.80 -17.72 26.91
C SER A 337 -6.30 -17.45 26.97
N ALA A 338 -5.54 -17.98 25.99
CA ALA A 338 -4.09 -17.87 26.00
C ALA A 338 -3.61 -16.41 25.84
N SER A 339 -2.53 -16.11 26.57
CA SER A 339 -1.72 -14.90 26.41
C SER A 339 -0.26 -15.28 26.32
N LEU A 340 0.55 -14.47 25.63
CA LEU A 340 1.99 -14.69 25.51
C LEU A 340 2.73 -13.54 26.18
N SER A 341 3.64 -13.87 27.10
CA SER A 341 4.57 -12.92 27.72
C SER A 341 5.96 -13.15 27.13
N ALA A 342 6.52 -12.15 26.42
CA ALA A 342 7.78 -12.28 25.73
C ALA A 342 8.90 -11.53 26.46
N SER A 343 10.12 -12.06 26.42
CA SER A 343 11.35 -11.45 26.93
C SER A 343 12.54 -11.83 26.06
N PHE A 344 13.61 -11.00 26.10
CA PHE A 344 14.85 -11.35 25.41
C PHE A 344 15.61 -12.43 26.18
N SER A 345 15.97 -13.52 25.51
CA SER A 345 16.83 -14.60 26.04
C SER A 345 18.26 -14.55 25.50
N ASN A 346 18.40 -14.14 24.22
CA ASN A 346 19.70 -13.98 23.57
C ASN A 346 19.66 -12.86 22.54
N MET A 347 20.15 -11.69 22.89
CA MET A 347 20.13 -10.50 22.03
C MET A 347 20.87 -10.67 20.70
N SER A 348 21.94 -11.46 20.67
CA SER A 348 22.73 -11.66 19.44
C SER A 348 21.99 -12.48 18.38
N ALA A 349 20.97 -13.21 18.79
CA ALA A 349 20.12 -14.02 17.89
C ALA A 349 18.85 -13.30 17.43
N VAL A 350 18.57 -12.08 17.93
CA VAL A 350 17.38 -11.31 17.54
C VAL A 350 17.55 -10.75 16.14
N ASP A 351 16.69 -11.16 15.22
CA ASP A 351 16.69 -10.73 13.81
C ASP A 351 15.70 -9.57 13.50
N GLY A 352 14.88 -9.18 14.48
CA GLY A 352 13.90 -8.11 14.34
C GLY A 352 12.66 -8.47 13.52
N GLN A 353 12.56 -9.65 12.93
CA GLN A 353 11.45 -10.04 12.07
C GLN A 353 10.20 -10.39 12.88
N ASN A 354 9.05 -9.93 12.39
CA ASN A 354 7.76 -10.28 12.99
C ASN A 354 7.43 -11.77 12.72
N VAL A 355 6.94 -12.46 13.74
CA VAL A 355 6.62 -13.90 13.67
C VAL A 355 5.17 -14.13 14.09
N THR A 356 4.44 -14.85 13.25
CA THR A 356 3.11 -15.36 13.60
C THR A 356 3.23 -16.71 14.29
N LEU A 357 2.73 -16.80 15.51
CA LEU A 357 2.61 -18.04 16.27
C LEU A 357 1.19 -18.58 16.11
N SER A 358 1.05 -19.86 15.90
CA SER A 358 -0.25 -20.54 15.83
C SER A 358 -0.24 -21.83 16.64
N PHE A 359 -1.35 -22.12 17.30
CA PHE A 359 -1.54 -23.35 18.05
C PHE A 359 -2.46 -24.31 17.28
N ASP A 360 -2.01 -25.53 17.00
CA ASP A 360 -2.80 -26.51 16.22
C ASP A 360 -3.70 -27.42 17.07
N GLY A 361 -3.77 -27.15 18.36
CA GLY A 361 -4.48 -28.01 19.36
C GLY A 361 -3.53 -28.90 20.17
N THR A 362 -2.29 -29.05 19.74
CA THR A 362 -1.26 -29.84 20.43
C THR A 362 0.08 -29.14 20.49
N ASN A 363 0.49 -28.54 19.38
CA ASN A 363 1.81 -27.89 19.22
C ASN A 363 1.69 -26.46 18.77
N TRP A 364 2.67 -25.66 19.18
CA TRP A 364 2.88 -24.32 18.65
C TRP A 364 3.71 -24.39 17.37
N LYS A 365 3.35 -23.57 16.39
CA LYS A 365 4.05 -23.37 15.14
C LYS A 365 4.38 -21.89 14.98
N ALA A 366 5.57 -21.60 14.45
CA ALA A 366 6.01 -20.25 14.19
C ALA A 366 6.28 -20.06 12.69
N THR A 367 5.79 -18.96 12.13
CA THR A 367 6.03 -18.60 10.73
C THR A 367 6.39 -17.11 10.65
N ASN A 368 7.31 -16.78 9.77
CA ASN A 368 7.61 -15.38 9.47
C ASN A 368 6.34 -14.69 8.95
N ALA A 369 5.97 -13.57 9.54
CA ALA A 369 4.72 -12.88 9.25
C ALA A 369 4.64 -12.32 7.81
N SER A 370 5.80 -12.00 7.21
CA SER A 370 5.87 -11.41 5.85
C SER A 370 5.97 -12.48 4.77
N THR A 371 6.79 -13.52 4.99
CA THR A 371 7.09 -14.54 3.97
C THR A 371 6.26 -15.81 4.10
N GLY A 372 5.66 -16.05 5.27
CA GLY A 372 4.99 -17.31 5.61
C GLY A 372 5.93 -18.50 5.83
N SER A 373 7.25 -18.30 5.74
CA SER A 373 8.26 -19.34 5.93
C SER A 373 8.28 -19.82 7.39
N ALA A 374 8.44 -21.11 7.61
CA ALA A 374 8.53 -21.68 8.96
C ALA A 374 9.78 -21.15 9.69
N VAL A 375 9.60 -20.78 10.96
CA VAL A 375 10.68 -20.32 11.86
C VAL A 375 10.92 -21.43 12.89
N PRO A 376 12.19 -21.90 13.06
CA PRO A 376 12.52 -22.89 14.07
C PRO A 376 12.19 -22.38 15.47
N MET A 377 11.50 -23.19 16.24
CA MET A 377 11.11 -22.87 17.61
C MET A 377 11.29 -24.09 18.51
N THR A 378 11.70 -23.88 19.74
CA THR A 378 11.85 -24.92 20.77
C THR A 378 11.01 -24.58 22.00
N GLY A 379 10.83 -25.56 22.89
CA GLY A 379 10.08 -25.38 24.13
C GLY A 379 8.59 -25.75 24.02
N THR A 380 7.92 -25.77 25.17
CA THR A 380 6.49 -26.11 25.30
C THR A 380 5.61 -24.93 25.72
N GLY A 381 6.22 -23.77 26.02
CA GLY A 381 5.49 -22.57 26.45
C GLY A 381 5.29 -22.43 27.96
N THR A 382 5.74 -23.40 28.75
CA THR A 382 5.67 -23.30 30.22
C THR A 382 6.79 -22.40 30.77
N ALA A 383 6.65 -21.91 31.99
CA ALA A 383 7.68 -21.11 32.64
C ALA A 383 9.01 -21.89 32.80
N ALA A 384 8.96 -23.21 32.98
CA ALA A 384 10.15 -24.08 33.08
C ALA A 384 10.74 -24.42 31.69
N ASN A 385 9.94 -24.39 30.63
CA ASN A 385 10.35 -24.69 29.26
C ASN A 385 9.64 -23.76 28.28
N PRO A 386 10.04 -22.45 28.24
CA PRO A 386 9.39 -21.45 27.42
C PRO A 386 9.56 -21.72 25.92
N LEU A 387 8.68 -21.19 25.10
CA LEU A 387 8.88 -21.16 23.66
C LEU A 387 10.07 -20.23 23.35
N VAL A 388 11.05 -20.71 22.63
CA VAL A 388 12.24 -19.92 22.25
C VAL A 388 12.39 -19.92 20.73
N LEU A 389 12.48 -18.75 20.16
CA LEU A 389 12.80 -18.52 18.74
C LEU A 389 13.58 -17.21 18.58
N ASN A 390 14.54 -17.20 17.71
CA ASN A 390 15.34 -16.02 17.33
C ASN A 390 15.72 -15.11 18.51
N GLY A 391 16.18 -15.70 19.61
CA GLY A 391 16.62 -14.97 20.81
C GLY A 391 15.52 -14.39 21.69
N VAL A 392 14.25 -14.69 21.40
CA VAL A 392 13.10 -14.30 22.22
C VAL A 392 12.54 -15.55 22.92
N SER A 393 12.30 -15.43 24.22
CA SER A 393 11.67 -16.43 25.09
C SER A 393 10.24 -15.98 25.41
N MET A 394 9.27 -16.92 25.28
CA MET A 394 7.86 -16.63 25.53
C MET A 394 7.24 -17.66 26.46
N VAL A 395 6.50 -17.17 27.43
CA VAL A 395 5.71 -17.99 28.36
C VAL A 395 4.23 -17.85 28.01
N VAL A 396 3.55 -18.98 27.88
CA VAL A 396 2.11 -19.04 27.61
C VAL A 396 1.36 -18.99 28.93
N GLY A 397 0.52 -17.99 29.10
CA GLY A 397 -0.48 -17.93 30.18
C GLY A 397 -1.85 -18.36 29.65
N GLY A 398 -2.70 -18.89 30.53
CA GLY A 398 -4.03 -19.36 30.12
C GLY A 398 -3.99 -20.65 29.29
N THR A 399 -5.08 -20.94 28.56
CA THR A 399 -5.24 -22.17 27.77
C THR A 399 -5.47 -21.82 26.31
N PRO A 400 -4.56 -22.22 25.39
CA PRO A 400 -4.77 -22.00 23.96
C PRO A 400 -5.83 -22.97 23.40
N ALA A 401 -6.61 -22.51 22.44
CA ALA A 401 -7.51 -23.34 21.64
C ALA A 401 -6.91 -23.58 20.24
N SER A 402 -7.28 -24.68 19.61
CA SER A 402 -6.83 -24.99 18.25
C SER A 402 -7.25 -23.87 17.29
N GLY A 403 -6.28 -23.36 16.52
CA GLY A 403 -6.47 -22.24 15.59
C GLY A 403 -6.12 -20.88 16.17
N ASP A 404 -5.85 -20.75 17.48
CA ASP A 404 -5.41 -19.50 18.07
C ASP A 404 -4.10 -19.00 17.45
N LYS A 405 -4.02 -17.69 17.23
CA LYS A 405 -2.88 -17.04 16.57
C LYS A 405 -2.42 -15.82 17.35
N PHE A 406 -1.12 -15.58 17.33
CA PHE A 406 -0.48 -14.44 17.96
C PHE A 406 0.58 -13.87 17.05
N LEU A 407 0.75 -12.56 17.05
CA LEU A 407 1.87 -11.90 16.39
C LEU A 407 2.93 -11.55 17.45
N LEU A 408 4.16 -12.00 17.25
CA LEU A 408 5.33 -11.56 17.99
C LEU A 408 6.03 -10.46 17.19
N GLN A 409 6.29 -9.35 17.84
CA GLN A 409 7.11 -8.23 17.33
C GLN A 409 8.33 -8.08 18.24
N PRO A 410 9.50 -8.61 17.83
CA PRO A 410 10.68 -8.64 18.69
C PRO A 410 11.22 -7.25 19.03
N THR A 411 11.25 -6.34 18.07
CA THR A 411 11.98 -5.05 18.20
C THR A 411 11.18 -3.85 17.71
N ALA A 412 10.06 -4.04 17.01
CA ALA A 412 9.26 -2.94 16.50
C ALA A 412 8.75 -2.05 17.64
N GLY A 413 8.97 -0.73 17.54
CA GLY A 413 8.59 0.25 18.55
C GLY A 413 9.53 0.34 19.77
N LEU A 414 10.55 -0.50 19.90
CA LEU A 414 11.45 -0.50 21.06
C LEU A 414 12.54 0.58 20.99
N ALA A 415 12.60 1.37 19.94
CA ALA A 415 13.45 2.56 19.84
C ALA A 415 12.83 3.80 20.48
N GLY A 416 11.55 3.72 20.91
CA GLY A 416 10.74 4.80 21.45
C GLY A 416 10.85 5.04 22.96
#